data_63f259b9cb4cb9e0690060783a9b269d
#
_entry.id   63f259b9cb4cb9e0690060783a9b269d
#
_cell.length_a   1.000
_cell.length_b   1.000
_cell.length_c   1.000
_cell.angle_alpha   90.00
_cell.angle_beta   90.00
_cell.angle_gamma   90.00
#
_symmetry.space_group_name_H-M   'P 1'
#
loop_
_entity.id
_entity.type
_entity.pdbx_description
1 polymer ?
#
loop_
_entity_poly.entity_id
_entity_poly.type
_entity_poly.pdbx_seq_one_letter_code
_entity_poly.pdbx_strand_id
1 'polypeptide(L)'
;MAESVRAAIGRATALLSGSDSARLDAELLMAHALGVERGVMLLGWLDMAAPEGFEPLVARRAAHEPVAYIIGHRDFWTISLDVGPGVLIPRPDSETLIEAAVDYFGKAGPARVLDLGVGSGALLLAALAEWPNATGLGVDRSATAVHIALGNAARLGLLGRATIRLGDWGDGIDERFDLLLCNPPYIEGHAALAPDVALYEPGLALFAGPDGLDDYRRLAPELARLLAPGGLAAIEIGADQAPAVLALFAAAGLDGAVRRDLAGRDRAIIIRG
;
A
#
# COMPACT_ATOMS: atom_id res chain seq x y z
N MET A 1 -19.13 -27.52 26.91
CA MET A 1 -19.49 -27.23 25.51
C MET A 1 -18.39 -26.37 24.92
N ALA A 2 -18.01 -26.62 23.69
CA ALA A 2 -17.04 -25.76 23.01
C ALA A 2 -17.59 -24.32 22.86
N GLU A 3 -16.75 -23.32 23.00
CA GLU A 3 -17.13 -21.92 22.81
C GLU A 3 -17.58 -21.70 21.37
N SER A 4 -18.63 -20.90 21.14
CA SER A 4 -19.07 -20.59 19.78
C SER A 4 -18.19 -19.50 19.14
N VAL A 5 -18.13 -19.45 17.79
CA VAL A 5 -17.47 -18.40 17.01
C VAL A 5 -17.91 -17.01 17.48
N ARG A 6 -19.21 -16.78 17.67
CA ARG A 6 -19.78 -15.53 18.17
C ARG A 6 -19.21 -15.13 19.54
N ALA A 7 -19.16 -16.07 20.48
CA ALA A 7 -18.66 -15.81 21.82
C ALA A 7 -17.16 -15.54 21.81
N ALA A 8 -16.38 -16.32 21.06
CA ALA A 8 -14.93 -16.14 20.90
C ALA A 8 -14.59 -14.78 20.27
N ILE A 9 -15.29 -14.37 19.20
CA ILE A 9 -15.14 -13.03 18.62
C ILE A 9 -15.45 -11.94 19.66
N GLY A 10 -16.53 -12.08 20.44
CA GLY A 10 -16.90 -11.11 21.48
C GLY A 10 -15.81 -10.95 22.54
N ARG A 11 -15.24 -12.07 23.02
CA ARG A 11 -14.13 -12.08 23.97
C ARG A 11 -12.87 -11.47 23.39
N ALA A 12 -12.49 -11.83 22.14
CA ALA A 12 -11.34 -11.26 21.45
C ALA A 12 -11.49 -9.75 21.25
N THR A 13 -12.69 -9.28 20.86
CA THR A 13 -12.98 -7.83 20.75
C THR A 13 -12.72 -7.09 22.06
N ALA A 14 -13.13 -7.67 23.19
CA ALA A 14 -12.89 -7.06 24.52
C ALA A 14 -11.37 -7.02 24.85
N LEU A 15 -10.63 -8.09 24.52
CA LEU A 15 -9.18 -8.15 24.72
C LEU A 15 -8.43 -7.14 23.86
N LEU A 16 -8.90 -6.91 22.63
CA LEU A 16 -8.30 -5.98 21.66
C LEU A 16 -8.83 -4.55 21.79
N SER A 17 -9.46 -4.17 22.88
CA SER A 17 -10.14 -2.88 23.08
C SER A 17 -9.24 -1.64 22.95
N GLY A 18 -7.92 -1.80 22.92
CA GLY A 18 -6.96 -0.74 22.58
C GLY A 18 -6.81 -0.47 21.07
N SER A 19 -7.45 -1.26 20.21
CA SER A 19 -7.47 -1.05 18.75
C SER A 19 -8.78 -0.35 18.36
N ASP A 20 -8.67 0.67 17.48
CA ASP A 20 -9.85 1.36 16.92
C ASP A 20 -10.73 0.42 16.06
N SER A 21 -10.17 -0.72 15.63
CA SER A 21 -10.84 -1.75 14.81
C SER A 21 -11.02 -3.09 15.51
N ALA A 22 -10.99 -3.14 16.84
CA ALA A 22 -10.96 -4.38 17.64
C ALA A 22 -11.96 -5.45 17.18
N ARG A 23 -13.20 -5.06 16.85
CA ARG A 23 -14.23 -5.98 16.36
C ARG A 23 -13.90 -6.52 14.96
N LEU A 24 -13.47 -5.67 14.06
CA LEU A 24 -13.07 -6.07 12.71
C LEU A 24 -11.84 -6.95 12.76
N ASP A 25 -10.85 -6.60 13.58
CA ASP A 25 -9.62 -7.38 13.79
C ASP A 25 -9.98 -8.81 14.25
N ALA A 26 -10.85 -8.95 15.28
CA ALA A 26 -11.29 -10.25 15.78
C ALA A 26 -12.03 -11.07 14.71
N GLU A 27 -12.87 -10.43 13.90
CA GLU A 27 -13.62 -11.10 12.82
C GLU A 27 -12.72 -11.58 11.69
N LEU A 28 -11.71 -10.77 11.28
CA LEU A 28 -10.74 -11.15 10.25
C LEU A 28 -9.86 -12.32 10.72
N LEU A 29 -9.39 -12.29 11.96
CA LEU A 29 -8.58 -13.36 12.54
C LEU A 29 -9.40 -14.66 12.67
N MET A 30 -10.69 -14.57 13.05
CA MET A 30 -11.57 -15.73 13.13
C MET A 30 -11.84 -16.34 11.75
N ALA A 31 -12.14 -15.50 10.76
CA ALA A 31 -12.35 -15.94 9.39
C ALA A 31 -11.10 -16.64 8.82
N HIS A 32 -9.92 -16.09 9.09
CA HIS A 32 -8.65 -16.72 8.73
C HIS A 32 -8.45 -18.08 9.43
N ALA A 33 -8.73 -18.16 10.73
CA ALA A 33 -8.60 -19.42 11.47
C ALA A 33 -9.57 -20.51 10.99
N LEU A 34 -10.73 -20.11 10.46
CA LEU A 34 -11.73 -21.01 9.87
C LEU A 34 -11.43 -21.33 8.40
N GLY A 35 -10.51 -20.61 7.75
CA GLY A 35 -10.21 -20.78 6.30
C GLY A 35 -11.37 -20.35 5.39
N VAL A 36 -12.16 -19.35 5.80
CA VAL A 36 -13.30 -18.84 5.04
C VAL A 36 -13.27 -17.32 4.94
N GLU A 37 -13.99 -16.76 3.96
CA GLU A 37 -14.20 -15.33 3.85
C GLU A 37 -15.02 -14.80 5.05
N ARG A 38 -14.67 -13.59 5.54
CA ARG A 38 -15.36 -12.94 6.66
C ARG A 38 -16.88 -12.84 6.44
N GLY A 39 -17.34 -12.50 5.24
CA GLY A 39 -18.76 -12.42 4.91
C GLY A 39 -19.47 -13.75 5.05
N VAL A 40 -18.86 -14.83 4.60
CA VAL A 40 -19.37 -16.22 4.73
C VAL A 40 -19.48 -16.61 6.19
N MET A 41 -18.45 -16.33 6.99
CA MET A 41 -18.47 -16.59 8.43
C MET A 41 -19.62 -15.87 9.13
N LEU A 42 -19.80 -14.58 8.88
CA LEU A 42 -20.83 -13.77 9.52
C LEU A 42 -22.26 -14.22 9.16
N LEU A 43 -22.46 -14.75 7.95
CA LEU A 43 -23.77 -15.20 7.48
C LEU A 43 -24.18 -16.58 8.00
N GLY A 44 -23.25 -17.48 8.27
CA GLY A 44 -23.64 -18.86 8.54
C GLY A 44 -22.85 -19.63 9.60
N TRP A 45 -21.75 -19.08 10.15
CA TRP A 45 -20.82 -19.85 10.98
C TRP A 45 -20.75 -19.38 12.44
N LEU A 46 -21.51 -18.36 12.84
CA LEU A 46 -21.39 -17.72 14.15
C LEU A 46 -21.76 -18.65 15.34
N ASP A 47 -22.61 -19.64 15.12
CA ASP A 47 -23.04 -20.57 16.15
C ASP A 47 -22.27 -21.90 16.14
N MET A 48 -21.28 -22.03 15.22
CA MET A 48 -20.37 -23.17 15.20
C MET A 48 -19.30 -23.06 16.30
N ALA A 49 -18.61 -24.17 16.59
CA ALA A 49 -17.49 -24.17 17.52
C ALA A 49 -16.32 -23.37 16.99
N ALA A 50 -15.72 -22.52 17.84
CA ALA A 50 -14.52 -21.78 17.49
C ALA A 50 -13.33 -22.73 17.28
N PRO A 51 -12.46 -22.49 16.26
CA PRO A 51 -11.30 -23.31 15.99
C PRO A 51 -10.19 -23.06 17.03
N GLU A 52 -9.42 -24.09 17.36
CA GLU A 52 -8.28 -24.00 18.28
C GLU A 52 -7.19 -23.00 17.80
N GLY A 53 -7.05 -22.81 16.46
CA GLY A 53 -6.09 -21.88 15.86
C GLY A 53 -6.39 -20.40 16.08
N PHE A 54 -7.54 -20.02 16.62
CA PHE A 54 -7.94 -18.62 16.78
C PHE A 54 -7.17 -17.89 17.89
N GLU A 55 -7.02 -18.52 19.07
CA GLU A 55 -6.36 -17.89 20.22
C GLU A 55 -4.92 -17.42 19.97
N PRO A 56 -4.04 -18.20 19.31
CA PRO A 56 -2.70 -17.74 18.97
C PRO A 56 -2.69 -16.49 18.07
N LEU A 57 -3.67 -16.35 17.16
CA LEU A 57 -3.77 -15.17 16.28
C LEU A 57 -4.18 -13.93 17.08
N VAL A 58 -5.15 -14.09 18.00
CA VAL A 58 -5.57 -13.01 18.90
C VAL A 58 -4.42 -12.56 19.80
N ALA A 59 -3.61 -13.49 20.32
CA ALA A 59 -2.45 -13.18 21.15
C ALA A 59 -1.41 -12.37 20.37
N ARG A 60 -1.15 -12.70 19.10
CA ARG A 60 -0.27 -11.91 18.21
C ARG A 60 -0.81 -10.49 18.03
N ARG A 61 -2.09 -10.32 17.75
CA ARG A 61 -2.72 -9.00 17.60
C ARG A 61 -2.71 -8.20 18.90
N ALA A 62 -2.92 -8.84 20.05
CA ALA A 62 -2.80 -8.21 21.36
C ALA A 62 -1.36 -7.70 21.66
N ALA A 63 -0.35 -8.30 21.02
CA ALA A 63 1.03 -7.81 21.00
C ALA A 63 1.28 -6.75 19.91
N HIS A 64 0.22 -6.13 19.38
CA HIS A 64 0.21 -5.10 18.33
C HIS A 64 0.64 -5.58 16.94
N GLU A 65 0.81 -6.88 16.67
CA GLU A 65 1.11 -7.33 15.32
C GLU A 65 -0.04 -6.97 14.38
N PRO A 66 0.23 -6.34 13.21
CA PRO A 66 -0.82 -5.96 12.27
C PRO A 66 -1.60 -7.17 11.76
N VAL A 67 -2.93 -7.06 11.68
CA VAL A 67 -3.79 -8.16 11.20
C VAL A 67 -3.33 -8.65 9.83
N ALA A 68 -2.97 -7.76 8.91
CA ALA A 68 -2.50 -8.14 7.58
C ALA A 68 -1.24 -9.02 7.62
N TYR A 69 -0.31 -8.78 8.56
CA TYR A 69 0.87 -9.64 8.74
C TYR A 69 0.49 -10.99 9.39
N ILE A 70 -0.50 -10.99 10.29
CA ILE A 70 -0.97 -12.22 10.94
C ILE A 70 -1.62 -13.15 9.91
N ILE A 71 -2.49 -12.61 9.05
CA ILE A 71 -3.21 -13.39 8.03
C ILE A 71 -2.41 -13.58 6.74
N GLY A 72 -1.32 -12.80 6.57
CA GLY A 72 -0.38 -12.93 5.45
C GLY A 72 -0.79 -12.19 4.18
N HIS A 73 -1.93 -11.52 4.14
CA HIS A 73 -2.39 -10.82 2.93
C HIS A 73 -3.15 -9.52 3.23
N ARG A 74 -3.25 -8.68 2.19
CA ARG A 74 -4.00 -7.42 2.18
C ARG A 74 -4.63 -7.19 0.81
N ASP A 75 -5.92 -6.89 0.79
CA ASP A 75 -6.60 -6.45 -0.43
C ASP A 75 -6.26 -4.99 -0.72
N PHE A 76 -6.05 -4.68 -1.99
CA PHE A 76 -5.78 -3.35 -2.50
C PHE A 76 -6.36 -3.24 -3.92
N TRP A 77 -7.19 -2.22 -4.17
CA TRP A 77 -7.91 -2.06 -5.43
C TRP A 77 -8.71 -3.32 -5.78
N THR A 78 -8.40 -3.96 -6.89
CA THR A 78 -9.08 -5.18 -7.35
C THR A 78 -8.25 -6.46 -7.12
N ILE A 79 -7.13 -6.37 -6.39
CA ILE A 79 -6.19 -7.47 -6.18
C ILE A 79 -5.97 -7.75 -4.69
N SER A 80 -5.57 -8.98 -4.39
CA SER A 80 -5.10 -9.35 -3.05
C SER A 80 -3.59 -9.57 -3.09
N LEU A 81 -2.85 -9.06 -2.13
CA LEU A 81 -1.39 -9.07 -2.08
C LEU A 81 -0.90 -9.80 -0.84
N ASP A 82 0.10 -10.65 -1.01
CA ASP A 82 0.83 -11.19 0.12
C ASP A 82 1.66 -10.07 0.75
N VAL A 83 1.59 -9.96 2.07
CA VAL A 83 2.32 -8.98 2.87
C VAL A 83 2.94 -9.64 4.10
N GLY A 84 4.01 -9.04 4.61
CA GLY A 84 4.69 -9.52 5.78
C GLY A 84 5.81 -8.56 6.21
N PRO A 85 6.59 -8.92 7.23
CA PRO A 85 7.71 -8.09 7.68
C PRO A 85 8.63 -7.69 6.51
N GLY A 86 8.93 -6.40 6.41
CA GLY A 86 9.81 -5.84 5.38
C GLY A 86 9.12 -5.07 4.26
N VAL A 87 7.79 -5.04 4.20
CA VAL A 87 7.04 -4.16 3.30
C VAL A 87 5.98 -3.37 4.07
N LEU A 88 5.70 -2.15 3.63
CA LEU A 88 4.55 -1.39 4.11
C LEU A 88 3.26 -2.13 3.75
N ILE A 89 2.34 -2.23 4.69
CA ILE A 89 0.99 -2.76 4.41
C ILE A 89 0.26 -1.74 3.51
N PRO A 90 -0.26 -2.15 2.33
CA PRO A 90 -0.99 -1.24 1.46
C PRO A 90 -2.13 -0.52 2.17
N ARG A 91 -2.18 0.81 2.03
CA ARG A 91 -3.19 1.67 2.66
C ARG A 91 -4.33 1.94 1.67
N PRO A 92 -5.59 1.94 2.12
CA PRO A 92 -6.73 2.30 1.25
C PRO A 92 -6.56 3.70 0.65
N ASP A 93 -5.97 4.65 1.38
CA ASP A 93 -5.74 6.02 0.92
C ASP A 93 -4.86 6.08 -0.34
N SER A 94 -3.94 5.11 -0.51
CA SER A 94 -3.07 5.02 -1.70
C SER A 94 -3.84 4.64 -2.98
N GLU A 95 -5.07 4.10 -2.86
CA GLU A 95 -5.94 3.84 -4.01
C GLU A 95 -6.29 5.12 -4.76
N THR A 96 -6.22 6.29 -4.10
CA THR A 96 -6.38 7.62 -4.71
C THR A 96 -5.43 7.84 -5.90
N LEU A 97 -4.25 7.21 -5.90
CA LEU A 97 -3.29 7.29 -7.01
C LEU A 97 -3.79 6.51 -8.24
N ILE A 98 -4.35 5.33 -8.01
CA ILE A 98 -4.94 4.51 -9.08
C ILE A 98 -6.21 5.17 -9.64
N GLU A 99 -7.07 5.70 -8.75
CA GLU A 99 -8.26 6.47 -9.18
C GLU A 99 -7.87 7.66 -10.06
N ALA A 100 -6.81 8.41 -9.69
CA ALA A 100 -6.33 9.52 -10.50
C ALA A 100 -5.87 9.08 -11.89
N ALA A 101 -5.19 7.94 -11.97
CA ALA A 101 -4.75 7.36 -13.23
C ALA A 101 -5.94 6.86 -14.08
N VAL A 102 -6.95 6.23 -13.45
CA VAL A 102 -8.18 5.79 -14.13
C VAL A 102 -8.94 6.99 -14.70
N ASP A 103 -9.09 8.06 -13.93
CA ASP A 103 -9.76 9.29 -14.39
C ASP A 103 -9.04 9.93 -15.59
N TYR A 104 -7.71 9.83 -15.64
CA TYR A 104 -6.91 10.43 -16.69
C TYR A 104 -6.85 9.58 -17.97
N PHE A 105 -6.54 8.30 -17.84
CA PHE A 105 -6.33 7.40 -18.98
C PHE A 105 -7.60 6.69 -19.46
N GLY A 106 -8.60 6.57 -18.59
CA GLY A 106 -9.81 5.82 -18.88
C GLY A 106 -9.51 4.37 -19.28
N LYS A 107 -10.31 3.84 -20.20
CA LYS A 107 -10.17 2.45 -20.68
C LYS A 107 -8.95 2.22 -21.58
N ALA A 108 -8.41 3.26 -22.20
CA ALA A 108 -7.24 3.13 -23.08
C ALA A 108 -5.99 2.71 -22.27
N GLY A 109 -5.85 3.26 -21.08
CA GLY A 109 -4.73 3.00 -20.17
C GLY A 109 -3.41 3.59 -20.64
N PRO A 110 -2.41 3.59 -19.76
CA PRO A 110 -1.02 3.86 -20.10
C PRO A 110 -0.41 2.63 -20.79
N ALA A 111 0.57 2.83 -21.67
CA ALA A 111 1.35 1.72 -22.22
C ALA A 111 2.44 1.26 -21.24
N ARG A 112 3.08 2.22 -20.54
CA ARG A 112 4.23 1.97 -19.66
C ARG A 112 4.00 2.62 -18.29
N VAL A 113 4.11 1.80 -17.24
CA VAL A 113 3.95 2.21 -15.84
C VAL A 113 5.28 2.11 -15.11
N LEU A 114 5.61 3.11 -14.31
CA LEU A 114 6.74 3.07 -13.38
C LEU A 114 6.21 3.23 -11.95
N ASP A 115 6.65 2.38 -11.04
CA ASP A 115 6.38 2.46 -9.61
C ASP A 115 7.70 2.60 -8.84
N LEU A 116 7.91 3.75 -8.22
CA LEU A 116 9.10 4.07 -7.45
C LEU A 116 8.83 3.84 -5.96
N GLY A 117 9.57 2.89 -5.37
CA GLY A 117 9.28 2.37 -4.04
C GLY A 117 8.17 1.32 -4.09
N VAL A 118 8.37 0.27 -4.91
CA VAL A 118 7.31 -0.69 -5.26
C VAL A 118 6.72 -1.45 -4.05
N GLY A 119 7.44 -1.57 -2.95
CA GLY A 119 6.97 -2.25 -1.73
C GLY A 119 6.47 -3.66 -1.99
N SER A 120 5.22 -3.95 -1.64
CA SER A 120 4.55 -5.22 -1.94
C SER A 120 4.10 -5.37 -3.40
N GLY A 121 4.27 -4.33 -4.22
CA GLY A 121 3.77 -4.27 -5.59
C GLY A 121 2.38 -3.64 -5.72
N ALA A 122 1.84 -3.03 -4.67
CA ALA A 122 0.44 -2.61 -4.61
C ALA A 122 0.05 -1.70 -5.77
N LEU A 123 0.75 -0.61 -5.98
CA LEU A 123 0.43 0.37 -7.04
C LEU A 123 0.69 -0.21 -8.43
N LEU A 124 1.89 -0.78 -8.64
CA LEU A 124 2.25 -1.36 -9.93
C LEU A 124 1.29 -2.45 -10.38
N LEU A 125 1.05 -3.44 -9.51
CA LEU A 125 0.25 -4.62 -9.87
C LEU A 125 -1.24 -4.28 -9.99
N ALA A 126 -1.75 -3.32 -9.21
CA ALA A 126 -3.11 -2.79 -9.37
C ALA A 126 -3.25 -2.09 -10.73
N ALA A 127 -2.30 -1.25 -11.13
CA ALA A 127 -2.31 -0.62 -12.45
C ALA A 127 -2.25 -1.65 -13.59
N LEU A 128 -1.41 -2.69 -13.48
CA LEU A 128 -1.34 -3.75 -14.48
C LEU A 128 -2.57 -4.65 -14.51
N ALA A 129 -3.29 -4.80 -13.40
CA ALA A 129 -4.58 -5.50 -13.35
C ALA A 129 -5.69 -4.67 -14.01
N GLU A 130 -5.69 -3.34 -13.79
CA GLU A 130 -6.64 -2.42 -14.40
C GLU A 130 -6.47 -2.34 -15.93
N TRP A 131 -5.22 -2.29 -16.42
CA TRP A 131 -4.93 -2.18 -17.85
C TRP A 131 -4.15 -3.39 -18.39
N PRO A 132 -4.85 -4.36 -19.02
CA PRO A 132 -4.25 -5.62 -19.48
C PRO A 132 -3.15 -5.47 -20.53
N ASN A 133 -3.11 -4.36 -21.26
CA ASN A 133 -2.10 -4.09 -22.29
C ASN A 133 -0.88 -3.33 -21.76
N ALA A 134 -0.93 -2.82 -20.52
CA ALA A 134 0.18 -2.09 -19.91
C ALA A 134 1.31 -3.04 -19.52
N THR A 135 2.54 -2.52 -19.61
CA THR A 135 3.74 -3.11 -19.00
C THR A 135 4.27 -2.18 -17.93
N GLY A 136 4.99 -2.72 -16.94
CA GLY A 136 5.46 -1.89 -15.86
C GLY A 136 6.83 -2.28 -15.31
N LEU A 137 7.50 -1.27 -14.76
CA LEU A 137 8.74 -1.38 -14.02
C LEU A 137 8.49 -0.96 -12.56
N GLY A 138 8.81 -1.82 -11.62
CA GLY A 138 8.84 -1.51 -10.19
C GLY A 138 10.28 -1.50 -9.68
N VAL A 139 10.62 -0.50 -8.89
CA VAL A 139 11.94 -0.37 -8.29
C VAL A 139 11.81 -0.20 -6.78
N ASP A 140 12.63 -0.90 -6.02
CA ASP A 140 12.74 -0.72 -4.57
C ASP A 140 14.18 -0.91 -4.12
N ARG A 141 14.58 -0.18 -3.08
CA ARG A 141 15.91 -0.33 -2.45
C ARG A 141 15.99 -1.52 -1.50
N SER A 142 14.85 -2.11 -1.13
CA SER A 142 14.74 -3.27 -0.25
C SER A 142 14.67 -4.56 -1.07
N ALA A 143 15.67 -5.44 -0.94
CA ALA A 143 15.63 -6.77 -1.56
C ALA A 143 14.43 -7.61 -1.08
N THR A 144 13.99 -7.41 0.18
CA THR A 144 12.79 -8.07 0.73
C THR A 144 11.54 -7.60 0.02
N ALA A 145 11.39 -6.29 -0.20
CA ALA A 145 10.26 -5.73 -0.94
C ALA A 145 10.22 -6.26 -2.38
N VAL A 146 11.35 -6.23 -3.08
CA VAL A 146 11.47 -6.80 -4.43
C VAL A 146 11.05 -8.28 -4.47
N HIS A 147 11.48 -9.08 -3.49
CA HIS A 147 11.12 -10.50 -3.40
C HIS A 147 9.61 -10.70 -3.20
N ILE A 148 8.99 -9.95 -2.30
CA ILE A 148 7.55 -10.01 -2.03
C ILE A 148 6.75 -9.56 -3.26
N ALA A 149 7.14 -8.44 -3.89
CA ALA A 149 6.47 -7.94 -5.09
C ALA A 149 6.56 -8.90 -6.28
N LEU A 150 7.71 -9.57 -6.47
CA LEU A 150 7.86 -10.64 -7.48
C LEU A 150 6.95 -11.84 -7.18
N GLY A 151 6.84 -12.24 -5.92
CA GLY A 151 5.90 -13.28 -5.47
C GLY A 151 4.45 -12.91 -5.80
N ASN A 152 4.06 -11.67 -5.50
CA ASN A 152 2.73 -11.16 -5.83
C ASN A 152 2.49 -11.09 -7.34
N ALA A 153 3.47 -10.61 -8.12
CA ALA A 153 3.37 -10.61 -9.59
C ALA A 153 3.20 -12.02 -10.16
N ALA A 154 3.90 -13.00 -9.61
CA ALA A 154 3.77 -14.41 -9.99
C ALA A 154 2.37 -14.97 -9.69
N ARG A 155 1.88 -14.75 -8.46
CA ARG A 155 0.57 -15.23 -8.00
C ARG A 155 -0.58 -14.60 -8.80
N LEU A 156 -0.44 -13.33 -9.19
CA LEU A 156 -1.41 -12.61 -10.01
C LEU A 156 -1.27 -12.88 -11.53
N GLY A 157 -0.28 -13.68 -11.97
CA GLY A 157 -0.05 -13.97 -13.38
C GLY A 157 0.51 -12.79 -14.18
N LEU A 158 1.17 -11.83 -13.50
CA LEU A 158 1.64 -10.58 -14.10
C LEU A 158 3.13 -10.54 -14.44
N LEU A 159 3.91 -11.60 -14.16
CA LEU A 159 5.36 -11.64 -14.43
C LEU A 159 5.74 -11.34 -15.89
N GLY A 160 4.88 -11.68 -16.85
CA GLY A 160 5.13 -11.38 -18.27
C GLY A 160 5.03 -9.88 -18.61
N ARG A 161 4.50 -9.05 -17.72
CA ARG A 161 4.25 -7.61 -17.91
C ARG A 161 4.86 -6.73 -16.81
N ALA A 162 5.23 -7.31 -15.66
CA ALA A 162 5.85 -6.64 -14.54
C ALA A 162 7.34 -6.99 -14.48
N THR A 163 8.20 -6.01 -14.65
CA THR A 163 9.62 -6.10 -14.30
C THR A 163 9.81 -5.46 -12.93
N ILE A 164 10.37 -6.20 -11.97
CA ILE A 164 10.59 -5.68 -10.62
C ILE A 164 12.06 -5.90 -10.27
N ARG A 165 12.76 -4.84 -9.85
CA ARG A 165 14.19 -4.89 -9.59
C ARG A 165 14.64 -4.07 -8.39
N LEU A 166 15.77 -4.47 -7.84
CA LEU A 166 16.49 -3.67 -6.84
C LEU A 166 17.04 -2.38 -7.50
N GLY A 167 16.91 -1.25 -6.82
CA GLY A 167 17.40 0.04 -7.27
C GLY A 167 17.03 1.15 -6.28
N ASP A 168 17.60 2.32 -6.47
CA ASP A 168 17.30 3.49 -5.66
C ASP A 168 16.62 4.53 -6.55
N TRP A 169 15.33 4.74 -6.34
CA TRP A 169 14.45 5.61 -7.12
C TRP A 169 14.63 5.39 -8.64
N GLY A 170 14.93 6.45 -9.39
CA GLY A 170 15.11 6.43 -10.83
C GLY A 170 16.50 6.08 -11.32
N ASP A 171 17.43 5.68 -10.46
CA ASP A 171 18.81 5.40 -10.83
C ASP A 171 18.91 4.32 -11.91
N GLY A 172 19.63 4.63 -12.99
CA GLY A 172 19.83 3.73 -14.13
C GLY A 172 18.57 3.47 -14.95
N ILE A 173 17.57 4.36 -14.88
CA ILE A 173 16.40 4.35 -15.77
C ILE A 173 16.54 5.52 -16.73
N ASP A 174 16.70 5.21 -18.03
CA ASP A 174 16.85 6.24 -19.09
C ASP A 174 15.55 6.44 -19.89
N GLU A 175 14.58 5.57 -19.69
CA GLU A 175 13.30 5.53 -20.40
C GLU A 175 12.27 6.46 -19.76
N ARG A 176 11.27 6.86 -20.53
CA ARG A 176 10.10 7.60 -20.05
C ARG A 176 8.88 6.72 -19.93
N PHE A 177 7.98 7.08 -19.01
CA PHE A 177 6.78 6.33 -18.68
C PHE A 177 5.54 7.20 -18.81
N ASP A 178 4.44 6.58 -19.26
CA ASP A 178 3.15 7.26 -19.38
C ASP A 178 2.53 7.49 -18.00
N LEU A 179 2.71 6.54 -17.07
CA LEU A 179 2.23 6.63 -15.70
C LEU A 179 3.38 6.39 -14.73
N LEU A 180 3.62 7.37 -13.84
CA LEU A 180 4.49 7.23 -12.69
C LEU A 180 3.66 7.18 -11.41
N LEU A 181 3.88 6.16 -10.60
CA LEU A 181 3.27 5.96 -9.30
C LEU A 181 4.36 5.99 -8.23
N CYS A 182 4.08 6.60 -7.10
CA CYS A 182 4.98 6.57 -5.97
C CYS A 182 4.22 6.85 -4.66
N ASN A 183 4.40 5.97 -3.69
CA ASN A 183 4.09 6.25 -2.29
C ASN A 183 5.41 6.30 -1.51
N PRO A 184 6.09 7.45 -1.47
CA PRO A 184 7.38 7.57 -0.81
C PRO A 184 7.22 7.63 0.71
N PRO A 185 8.26 7.35 1.49
CA PRO A 185 8.29 7.74 2.89
C PRO A 185 8.04 9.25 3.03
N TYR A 186 7.24 9.64 4.02
CA TYR A 186 6.89 11.05 4.24
C TYR A 186 6.73 11.44 5.72
N ILE A 187 7.02 10.52 6.63
CA ILE A 187 6.89 10.77 8.06
C ILE A 187 8.16 11.45 8.59
N GLU A 188 7.98 12.48 9.41
CA GLU A 188 9.08 13.13 10.12
C GLU A 188 9.78 12.16 11.07
N GLY A 189 11.12 12.24 11.13
CA GLY A 189 11.93 11.26 11.87
C GLY A 189 11.67 11.16 13.38
N HIS A 190 10.93 12.12 13.95
CA HIS A 190 10.58 12.17 15.39
C HIS A 190 9.07 11.99 15.65
N ALA A 191 8.28 11.73 14.62
CA ALA A 191 6.84 11.54 14.76
C ALA A 191 6.51 10.28 15.58
N ALA A 192 5.54 10.41 16.49
CA ALA A 192 5.01 9.27 17.22
C ALA A 192 4.10 8.45 16.30
N LEU A 193 4.33 7.15 16.23
CA LEU A 193 3.55 6.22 15.43
C LEU A 193 2.69 5.33 16.32
N ALA A 194 1.58 4.83 15.77
CA ALA A 194 0.82 3.78 16.40
C ALA A 194 1.71 2.53 16.64
N PRO A 195 1.50 1.79 17.74
CA PRO A 195 2.40 0.69 18.13
C PRO A 195 2.55 -0.39 17.05
N ASP A 196 1.51 -0.69 16.30
CA ASP A 196 1.53 -1.68 15.22
C ASP A 196 2.41 -1.23 14.03
N VAL A 197 2.41 0.05 13.71
CA VAL A 197 3.29 0.63 12.69
C VAL A 197 4.74 0.68 13.21
N ALA A 198 4.93 1.26 14.41
CA ALA A 198 6.27 1.49 14.97
C ALA A 198 7.07 0.21 15.21
N LEU A 199 6.40 -0.89 15.62
CA LEU A 199 7.05 -2.14 16.02
C LEU A 199 7.25 -3.11 14.84
N TYR A 200 6.42 -3.04 13.80
CA TYR A 200 6.34 -4.09 12.79
C TYR A 200 6.63 -3.63 11.38
N GLU A 201 6.28 -2.39 11.01
CA GLU A 201 6.48 -1.93 9.65
C GLU A 201 7.90 -1.36 9.43
N PRO A 202 8.47 -1.48 8.23
CA PRO A 202 9.88 -1.10 8.02
C PRO A 202 10.06 0.42 8.07
N GLY A 203 10.93 0.91 8.96
CA GLY A 203 11.22 2.34 9.10
C GLY A 203 11.67 3.02 7.80
N LEU A 204 12.31 2.26 6.91
CA LEU A 204 12.71 2.73 5.57
C LEU A 204 11.53 3.12 4.66
N ALA A 205 10.34 2.58 4.91
CA ALA A 205 9.12 2.91 4.18
C ALA A 205 8.29 4.00 4.86
N LEU A 206 8.74 4.51 6.01
CA LEU A 206 7.97 5.45 6.83
C LEU A 206 8.64 6.82 6.93
N PHE A 207 9.92 6.87 7.29
CA PHE A 207 10.59 8.10 7.67
C PHE A 207 11.39 8.73 6.52
N ALA A 208 11.19 10.05 6.32
CA ALA A 208 11.85 10.86 5.28
C ALA A 208 12.55 12.10 5.87
N GLY A 209 13.47 11.87 6.78
CA GLY A 209 14.28 12.94 7.36
C GLY A 209 13.57 13.77 8.44
N PRO A 210 14.16 14.91 8.82
CA PRO A 210 13.67 15.73 9.95
C PRO A 210 12.29 16.34 9.71
N ASP A 211 11.95 16.65 8.45
CA ASP A 211 10.72 17.33 8.05
C ASP A 211 9.82 16.50 7.13
N GLY A 212 10.16 15.22 6.95
CA GLY A 212 9.37 14.29 6.12
C GLY A 212 9.43 14.57 4.61
N LEU A 213 10.38 15.40 4.13
CA LEU A 213 10.43 15.85 2.75
C LEU A 213 11.66 15.36 1.97
N ASP A 214 12.56 14.60 2.58
CA ASP A 214 13.83 14.22 1.94
C ASP A 214 13.62 13.41 0.66
N ASP A 215 12.67 12.49 0.66
CA ASP A 215 12.39 11.67 -0.52
C ASP A 215 11.72 12.48 -1.64
N TYR A 216 10.88 13.46 -1.34
CA TYR A 216 10.32 14.36 -2.37
C TYR A 216 11.40 15.23 -3.04
N ARG A 217 12.42 15.70 -2.28
CA ARG A 217 13.56 16.44 -2.83
C ARG A 217 14.35 15.60 -3.84
N ARG A 218 14.49 14.30 -3.57
CA ARG A 218 15.14 13.34 -4.47
C ARG A 218 14.28 13.00 -5.68
N LEU A 219 12.97 12.82 -5.47
CA LEU A 219 12.03 12.45 -6.52
C LEU A 219 11.78 13.57 -7.53
N ALA A 220 11.77 14.85 -7.13
CA ALA A 220 11.43 15.96 -8.01
C ALA A 220 12.21 15.96 -9.34
N PRO A 221 13.55 15.90 -9.39
CA PRO A 221 14.30 15.83 -10.63
C PRO A 221 14.07 14.53 -11.41
N GLU A 222 13.85 13.42 -10.73
CA GLU A 222 13.57 12.12 -11.35
C GLU A 222 12.23 12.12 -12.09
N LEU A 223 11.18 12.68 -11.48
CA LEU A 223 9.86 12.78 -12.10
C LEU A 223 9.93 13.62 -13.39
N ALA A 224 10.62 14.76 -13.37
CA ALA A 224 10.78 15.60 -14.55
C ALA A 224 11.49 14.88 -15.71
N ARG A 225 12.44 13.99 -15.40
CA ARG A 225 13.19 13.21 -16.39
C ARG A 225 12.42 12.01 -16.92
N LEU A 226 11.70 11.30 -16.04
CA LEU A 226 11.08 10.01 -16.33
C LEU A 226 9.65 10.11 -16.85
N LEU A 227 8.96 11.23 -16.63
CA LEU A 227 7.59 11.42 -17.11
C LEU A 227 7.59 11.69 -18.64
N ALA A 228 6.80 10.91 -19.36
CA ALA A 228 6.62 11.11 -20.80
C ALA A 228 5.75 12.35 -21.08
N PRO A 229 5.95 13.04 -22.23
CA PRO A 229 4.98 14.04 -22.68
C PRO A 229 3.58 13.44 -22.80
N GLY A 230 2.58 14.11 -22.20
CA GLY A 230 1.22 13.61 -22.09
C GLY A 230 1.03 12.47 -21.08
N GLY A 231 2.02 12.21 -20.24
CA GLY A 231 1.94 11.25 -19.14
C GLY A 231 1.35 11.84 -17.87
N LEU A 232 1.17 10.99 -16.86
CA LEU A 232 0.69 11.34 -15.53
C LEU A 232 1.65 10.82 -14.47
N ALA A 233 2.01 11.66 -13.48
CA ALA A 233 2.61 11.19 -12.25
C ALA A 233 1.63 11.42 -11.09
N ALA A 234 1.43 10.39 -10.26
CA ALA A 234 0.62 10.44 -9.04
C ALA A 234 1.50 10.05 -7.86
N ILE A 235 1.73 11.00 -6.96
CA ILE A 235 2.66 10.88 -5.83
C ILE A 235 1.89 11.07 -4.54
N GLU A 236 1.93 10.08 -3.65
CA GLU A 236 1.29 10.17 -2.33
C GLU A 236 1.99 11.20 -1.46
N ILE A 237 1.21 11.89 -0.62
CA ILE A 237 1.68 12.87 0.36
C ILE A 237 0.98 12.71 1.72
N GLY A 238 1.63 13.15 2.77
CA GLY A 238 0.96 13.40 4.05
C GLY A 238 -0.07 14.52 3.92
N ALA A 239 -1.14 14.46 4.73
CA ALA A 239 -2.31 15.34 4.62
C ALA A 239 -1.98 16.84 4.69
N ASP A 240 -0.89 17.22 5.36
CA ASP A 240 -0.51 18.62 5.57
C ASP A 240 0.71 19.04 4.72
N GLN A 241 1.22 18.16 3.84
CA GLN A 241 2.46 18.39 3.10
C GLN A 241 2.27 19.03 1.73
N ALA A 242 1.04 19.15 1.22
CA ALA A 242 0.76 19.61 -0.13
C ALA A 242 1.47 20.92 -0.52
N PRO A 243 1.47 22.00 0.29
CA PRO A 243 2.14 23.25 -0.09
C PRO A 243 3.66 23.08 -0.25
N ALA A 244 4.30 22.33 0.64
CA ALA A 244 5.74 22.13 0.62
C ALA A 244 6.17 21.26 -0.55
N VAL A 245 5.44 20.15 -0.82
CA VAL A 245 5.73 19.24 -1.93
C VAL A 245 5.49 19.91 -3.27
N LEU A 246 4.40 20.68 -3.42
CA LEU A 246 4.15 21.47 -4.63
C LEU A 246 5.28 22.46 -4.91
N ALA A 247 5.81 23.15 -3.87
CA ALA A 247 6.94 24.06 -4.04
C ALA A 247 8.22 23.34 -4.52
N LEU A 248 8.50 22.14 -3.99
CA LEU A 248 9.63 21.32 -4.44
C LEU A 248 9.48 20.88 -5.90
N PHE A 249 8.30 20.45 -6.31
CA PHE A 249 8.03 20.02 -7.68
C PHE A 249 8.05 21.19 -8.65
N ALA A 250 7.49 22.35 -8.28
CA ALA A 250 7.55 23.56 -9.08
C ALA A 250 9.00 24.04 -9.31
N ALA A 251 9.89 23.93 -8.31
CA ALA A 251 11.31 24.23 -8.46
C ALA A 251 12.03 23.30 -9.45
N ALA A 252 11.51 22.10 -9.68
CA ALA A 252 11.98 21.15 -10.71
C ALA A 252 11.26 21.30 -12.06
N GLY A 253 10.42 22.34 -12.22
CA GLY A 253 9.67 22.60 -13.45
C GLY A 253 8.43 21.73 -13.65
N LEU A 254 7.91 21.12 -12.57
CA LEU A 254 6.73 20.29 -12.58
C LEU A 254 5.53 21.08 -12.04
N ASP A 255 4.44 21.13 -12.81
CA ASP A 255 3.19 21.75 -12.39
C ASP A 255 2.25 20.67 -11.84
N GLY A 256 1.96 20.74 -10.55
CA GLY A 256 1.20 19.75 -9.81
C GLY A 256 -0.11 20.30 -9.26
N ALA A 257 -1.11 19.43 -9.16
CA ALA A 257 -2.38 19.71 -8.50
C ALA A 257 -2.64 18.71 -7.38
N VAL A 258 -3.27 19.16 -6.28
CA VAL A 258 -3.64 18.31 -5.16
C VAL A 258 -4.86 17.47 -5.51
N ARG A 259 -4.81 16.17 -5.22
CA ARG A 259 -5.97 15.28 -5.18
C ARG A 259 -6.24 14.86 -3.74
N ARG A 260 -7.52 14.86 -3.37
CA ARG A 260 -7.99 14.45 -2.05
C ARG A 260 -8.47 13.02 -2.05
N ASP A 261 -8.31 12.35 -0.90
CA ASP A 261 -8.88 11.04 -0.63
C ASP A 261 -10.41 11.12 -0.37
N LEU A 262 -11.05 9.97 -0.18
CA LEU A 262 -12.48 9.88 0.12
C LEU A 262 -12.88 10.54 1.45
N ALA A 263 -11.93 10.74 2.37
CA ALA A 263 -12.13 11.47 3.62
C ALA A 263 -11.97 12.99 3.46
N GLY A 264 -11.65 13.48 2.24
CA GLY A 264 -11.47 14.89 1.91
C GLY A 264 -10.12 15.46 2.34
N ARG A 265 -9.15 14.62 2.71
CA ARG A 265 -7.78 15.03 3.07
C ARG A 265 -6.92 15.10 1.82
N ASP A 266 -5.98 16.03 1.78
CA ASP A 266 -4.98 16.07 0.71
C ASP A 266 -4.18 14.77 0.75
N ARG A 267 -4.11 14.05 -0.38
CA ARG A 267 -3.50 12.70 -0.41
C ARG A 267 -2.49 12.51 -1.53
N ALA A 268 -2.65 13.14 -2.65
CA ALA A 268 -1.72 12.99 -3.75
C ALA A 268 -1.44 14.31 -4.46
N ILE A 269 -0.24 14.44 -5.02
CA ILE A 269 0.08 15.44 -6.04
C ILE A 269 0.02 14.75 -7.40
N ILE A 270 -0.76 15.33 -8.30
CA ILE A 270 -0.96 14.87 -9.66
C ILE A 270 -0.23 15.84 -10.60
N ILE A 271 0.70 15.31 -11.40
CA ILE A 271 1.51 16.07 -12.36
C ILE A 271 1.20 15.55 -13.75
N ARG A 272 1.01 16.46 -14.70
CA ARG A 272 0.83 16.13 -16.12
C ARG A 272 2.06 16.51 -16.91
N GLY A 273 2.56 15.57 -17.72
CA GLY A 273 3.73 15.72 -18.56
C GLY A 273 3.50 16.50 -19.85
#